data_5b8157a83200ea55cbe02b2ab38e0959
#
_entry.id   5b8157a83200ea55cbe02b2ab38e0959
#
_cell.length_a   1.000
_cell.length_b   1.000
_cell.length_c   1.000
_cell.angle_alpha   90.00
_cell.angle_beta   90.00
_cell.angle_gamma   90.00
#
_symmetry.space_group_name_H-M   'P 1'
#
loop_
_entity.id
_entity.type
_entity.pdbx_description
1 polymer ?
#
loop_
_entity_poly.entity_id
_entity_poly.type
_entity_poly.pdbx_seq_one_letter_code
_entity_poly.pdbx_strand_id
1 'polypeptide(L)'
;MISNEQTKEILDAMVNKKVLAVPENIKDVVQVFKDQTLVHQLYSVYKDQRLKKYYLSATIVYENQNHMIDEIKRIFNENKIDFILLKGSVIRKIYPKHFLRLQGDIDVLVREKDIDLATKVLVNEGYQQGYAWLHHIEFQKNNMIMELHHHLFKDPKQWNGYFVSPWEHALKVEEHEYKFDDIYFVMYEIAHLAKHFKGDGAGIRPFIDFYYMFNDDKVDFENIKNEANKIGLENFLNSIYNVIGYFFGFDKVKYQPITYLNDYVEIIIQSGTHGHSKNSNYYANRLAGKKQSKFKFYLTALFPSHEKMKLMYPYLNKYPILYPWARICRICRCIFVKSKDVNKIEKAQKDIERHKNVYDEIGLRS
;
A
#
# COMPACT_ATOMS: atom_id res chain seq x y z
N MET A 1 -2.95 24.14 7.18
CA MET A 1 -2.31 22.79 7.36
C MET A 1 -2.44 22.39 8.82
N ILE A 2 -2.63 21.11 9.11
CA ILE A 2 -2.62 20.59 10.48
C ILE A 2 -1.20 20.27 10.92
N SER A 3 -0.93 20.39 12.24
CA SER A 3 0.37 20.02 12.81
C SER A 3 0.51 18.50 13.00
N ASN A 4 1.76 18.03 13.18
CA ASN A 4 2.01 16.62 13.52
C ASN A 4 1.36 16.24 14.86
N GLU A 5 1.39 17.14 15.84
CA GLU A 5 0.75 16.93 17.16
C GLU A 5 -0.78 16.80 17.03
N GLN A 6 -1.42 17.67 16.24
CA GLN A 6 -2.85 17.55 15.98
C GLN A 6 -3.20 16.23 15.24
N THR A 7 -2.34 15.83 14.30
CA THR A 7 -2.50 14.54 13.60
C THR A 7 -2.39 13.37 14.58
N LYS A 8 -1.40 13.40 15.47
CA LYS A 8 -1.19 12.39 16.52
C LYS A 8 -2.38 12.29 17.45
N GLU A 9 -2.89 13.42 17.96
CA GLU A 9 -4.06 13.47 18.84
C GLU A 9 -5.30 12.83 18.19
N ILE A 10 -5.54 13.14 16.91
CA ILE A 10 -6.68 12.57 16.18
C ILE A 10 -6.51 11.07 15.98
N LEU A 11 -5.31 10.61 15.63
CA LEU A 11 -5.01 9.19 15.41
C LEU A 11 -5.10 8.39 16.71
N ASP A 12 -4.57 8.93 17.81
CA ASP A 12 -4.74 8.34 19.15
C ASP A 12 -6.23 8.23 19.53
N ALA A 13 -7.01 9.30 19.27
CA ALA A 13 -8.43 9.29 19.51
C ALA A 13 -9.19 8.25 18.66
N MET A 14 -8.75 8.00 17.43
CA MET A 14 -9.35 6.96 16.58
C MET A 14 -9.20 5.55 17.15
N VAL A 15 -7.99 5.18 17.58
CA VAL A 15 -7.72 3.83 18.06
C VAL A 15 -8.19 3.62 19.50
N ASN A 16 -8.08 4.62 20.34
CA ASN A 16 -8.47 4.59 21.74
C ASN A 16 -9.94 5.03 21.99
N LYS A 17 -10.73 5.22 20.92
CA LYS A 17 -12.17 5.56 20.98
C LYS A 17 -12.48 6.83 21.79
N LYS A 18 -11.57 7.81 21.78
CA LYS A 18 -11.76 9.10 22.44
C LYS A 18 -12.62 10.03 21.59
N VAL A 19 -13.37 10.91 22.24
CA VAL A 19 -14.13 11.96 21.55
C VAL A 19 -13.44 13.29 21.80
N LEU A 20 -13.15 14.01 20.71
CA LEU A 20 -12.49 15.31 20.73
C LEU A 20 -13.49 16.44 20.38
N ALA A 21 -13.20 17.63 20.85
CA ALA A 21 -13.89 18.85 20.39
C ALA A 21 -13.57 19.11 18.90
N VAL A 22 -14.56 19.61 18.16
CA VAL A 22 -14.36 19.93 16.73
C VAL A 22 -13.44 21.16 16.63
N PRO A 23 -12.28 21.03 15.96
CA PRO A 23 -11.35 22.14 15.86
C PRO A 23 -11.81 23.17 14.83
N GLU A 24 -11.37 24.42 14.98
CA GLU A 24 -11.67 25.50 14.02
C GLU A 24 -11.21 25.18 12.60
N ASN A 25 -10.05 24.53 12.45
CA ASN A 25 -9.47 24.12 11.18
C ASN A 25 -9.98 22.77 10.67
N ILE A 26 -11.22 22.35 11.03
CA ILE A 26 -11.81 21.04 10.63
C ILE A 26 -11.74 20.77 9.13
N LYS A 27 -11.78 21.80 8.28
CA LYS A 27 -11.66 21.64 6.82
C LYS A 27 -10.28 21.13 6.42
N ASP A 28 -9.21 21.61 7.06
CA ASP A 28 -7.84 21.15 6.83
C ASP A 28 -7.67 19.70 7.33
N VAL A 29 -8.23 19.39 8.50
CA VAL A 29 -8.26 18.03 9.05
C VAL A 29 -8.94 17.08 8.06
N VAL A 30 -10.12 17.41 7.58
CA VAL A 30 -10.85 16.61 6.60
C VAL A 30 -10.03 16.38 5.33
N GLN A 31 -9.31 17.40 4.85
CA GLN A 31 -8.50 17.26 3.63
C GLN A 31 -7.34 16.28 3.85
N VAL A 32 -6.58 16.42 4.95
CA VAL A 32 -5.46 15.51 5.26
C VAL A 32 -5.95 14.07 5.42
N PHE A 33 -7.05 13.86 6.16
CA PHE A 33 -7.59 12.51 6.38
C PHE A 33 -8.28 11.92 5.13
N LYS A 34 -8.73 12.73 4.18
CA LYS A 34 -9.11 12.25 2.83
C LYS A 34 -7.91 11.72 2.06
N ASP A 35 -6.80 12.47 2.06
CA ASP A 35 -5.57 12.08 1.37
C ASP A 35 -4.99 10.78 1.96
N GLN A 36 -5.28 10.49 3.24
CA GLN A 36 -4.93 9.26 3.94
C GLN A 36 -5.99 8.14 3.82
N THR A 37 -7.13 8.38 3.14
CA THR A 37 -8.30 7.48 3.09
C THR A 37 -8.86 7.10 4.48
N LEU A 38 -8.76 8.02 5.44
CA LEU A 38 -9.19 7.86 6.83
C LEU A 38 -10.34 8.81 7.24
N VAL A 39 -10.83 9.65 6.32
CA VAL A 39 -11.83 10.69 6.61
C VAL A 39 -13.13 10.15 7.24
N HIS A 40 -13.49 8.91 6.91
CA HIS A 40 -14.70 8.27 7.46
C HIS A 40 -14.56 7.99 8.97
N GLN A 41 -13.35 7.83 9.49
CA GLN A 41 -13.11 7.61 10.92
C GLN A 41 -13.28 8.88 11.76
N LEU A 42 -13.18 10.09 11.15
CA LEU A 42 -13.33 11.36 11.84
C LEU A 42 -14.70 11.53 12.51
N TYR A 43 -15.76 10.91 11.96
CA TYR A 43 -17.07 10.92 12.62
C TYR A 43 -17.04 10.22 13.98
N SER A 44 -16.26 9.16 14.11
CA SER A 44 -16.09 8.46 15.40
C SER A 44 -15.40 9.33 16.43
N VAL A 45 -14.48 10.22 15.99
CA VAL A 45 -13.69 11.13 16.85
C VAL A 45 -14.49 12.37 17.24
N TYR A 46 -15.08 13.06 16.28
CA TYR A 46 -15.69 14.38 16.53
C TYR A 46 -17.21 14.35 16.75
N LYS A 47 -17.92 13.26 16.39
CA LYS A 47 -19.38 13.16 16.41
C LYS A 47 -20.11 14.27 15.63
N ASP A 48 -19.40 14.96 14.72
CA ASP A 48 -19.93 16.04 13.92
C ASP A 48 -20.82 15.50 12.79
N GLN A 49 -22.07 15.97 12.68
CA GLN A 49 -23.03 15.50 11.68
C GLN A 49 -22.58 15.74 10.24
N ARG A 50 -21.74 16.76 10.00
CA ARG A 50 -21.17 17.05 8.67
C ARG A 50 -20.24 15.92 8.19
N LEU A 51 -19.66 15.14 9.12
CA LEU A 51 -18.76 14.02 8.84
C LEU A 51 -19.50 12.68 8.68
N LYS A 52 -20.75 12.60 9.14
CA LYS A 52 -21.56 11.37 9.13
C LYS A 52 -21.68 10.76 7.74
N LYS A 53 -21.75 11.58 6.70
CA LYS A 53 -21.81 11.11 5.29
C LYS A 53 -20.61 10.22 4.90
N TYR A 54 -19.39 10.55 5.34
CA TYR A 54 -18.21 9.75 5.05
C TYR A 54 -18.25 8.39 5.76
N TYR A 55 -18.73 8.40 7.01
CA TYR A 55 -18.91 7.19 7.80
C TYR A 55 -19.95 6.24 7.16
N LEU A 56 -21.10 6.75 6.76
CA LEU A 56 -22.13 5.97 6.08
C LEU A 56 -21.68 5.47 4.71
N SER A 57 -20.98 6.31 3.92
CA SER A 57 -20.41 5.87 2.65
C SER A 57 -19.41 4.74 2.84
N ALA A 58 -18.60 4.77 3.90
CA ALA A 58 -17.65 3.70 4.20
C ALA A 58 -18.35 2.37 4.50
N THR A 59 -19.49 2.40 5.20
CA THR A 59 -20.29 1.21 5.47
C THR A 59 -20.83 0.61 4.16
N ILE A 60 -21.35 1.44 3.25
CA ILE A 60 -21.86 0.99 1.94
C ILE A 60 -20.72 0.37 1.10
N VAL A 61 -19.56 1.03 1.05
CA VAL A 61 -18.41 0.50 0.32
C VAL A 61 -17.96 -0.85 0.90
N TYR A 62 -17.92 -0.96 2.22
CA TYR A 62 -17.57 -2.20 2.90
C TYR A 62 -18.54 -3.34 2.55
N GLU A 63 -19.86 -3.10 2.58
CA GLU A 63 -20.86 -4.13 2.25
C GLU A 63 -20.74 -4.58 0.78
N ASN A 64 -20.58 -3.63 -0.14
CA ASN A 64 -20.36 -3.97 -1.55
C ASN A 64 -19.10 -4.84 -1.76
N GLN A 65 -18.01 -4.52 -1.04
CA GLN A 65 -16.80 -5.31 -1.11
C GLN A 65 -16.97 -6.71 -0.50
N ASN A 66 -17.77 -6.86 0.59
CA ASN A 66 -18.09 -8.17 1.14
C ASN A 66 -18.88 -9.02 0.14
N HIS A 67 -19.91 -8.46 -0.50
CA HIS A 67 -20.65 -9.16 -1.53
C HIS A 67 -19.74 -9.66 -2.66
N MET A 68 -18.78 -8.86 -3.10
CA MET A 68 -17.82 -9.28 -4.12
C MET A 68 -16.88 -10.38 -3.61
N ILE A 69 -16.41 -10.29 -2.35
CA ILE A 69 -15.61 -11.33 -1.72
C ILE A 69 -16.38 -12.65 -1.63
N ASP A 70 -17.63 -12.60 -1.18
CA ASP A 70 -18.48 -13.79 -1.07
C ASP A 70 -18.75 -14.42 -2.45
N GLU A 71 -18.95 -13.60 -3.48
CA GLU A 71 -19.08 -14.07 -4.86
C GLU A 71 -17.79 -14.74 -5.36
N ILE A 72 -16.60 -14.16 -5.12
CA ILE A 72 -15.31 -14.74 -5.48
C ILE A 72 -15.11 -16.10 -4.77
N LYS A 73 -15.41 -16.17 -3.47
CA LYS A 73 -15.36 -17.42 -2.70
C LYS A 73 -16.25 -18.51 -3.32
N ARG A 74 -17.51 -18.17 -3.65
CA ARG A 74 -18.44 -19.10 -4.31
C ARG A 74 -17.86 -19.60 -5.63
N ILE A 75 -17.41 -18.68 -6.51
CA ILE A 75 -16.88 -19.03 -7.83
C ILE A 75 -15.69 -19.98 -7.69
N PHE A 76 -14.76 -19.70 -6.80
CA PHE A 76 -13.54 -20.50 -6.66
C PHE A 76 -13.82 -21.85 -6.00
N ASN A 77 -14.70 -21.91 -4.99
CA ASN A 77 -15.11 -23.19 -4.38
C ASN A 77 -15.83 -24.11 -5.40
N GLU A 78 -16.80 -23.59 -6.14
CA GLU A 78 -17.54 -24.35 -7.18
C GLU A 78 -16.60 -24.90 -8.27
N ASN A 79 -15.52 -24.19 -8.59
CA ASN A 79 -14.55 -24.59 -9.60
C ASN A 79 -13.30 -25.29 -9.04
N LYS A 80 -13.27 -25.60 -7.73
CA LYS A 80 -12.17 -26.27 -7.02
C LYS A 80 -10.82 -25.56 -7.17
N ILE A 81 -10.83 -24.24 -7.11
CA ILE A 81 -9.66 -23.39 -7.18
C ILE A 81 -9.24 -23.01 -5.77
N ASP A 82 -8.04 -23.44 -5.35
CA ASP A 82 -7.47 -23.02 -4.08
C ASP A 82 -7.12 -21.54 -4.10
N PHE A 83 -7.54 -20.79 -3.07
CA PHE A 83 -7.29 -19.34 -2.99
C PHE A 83 -6.99 -18.87 -1.57
N ILE A 84 -6.30 -17.70 -1.50
CA ILE A 84 -5.99 -16.97 -0.27
C ILE A 84 -6.43 -15.53 -0.47
N LEU A 85 -7.28 -15.02 0.42
CA LEU A 85 -7.55 -13.59 0.52
C LEU A 85 -6.34 -12.88 1.15
N LEU A 86 -5.95 -11.74 0.61
CA LEU A 86 -4.76 -11.00 1.05
C LEU A 86 -5.12 -9.63 1.65
N LYS A 87 -4.13 -9.01 2.28
CA LYS A 87 -4.12 -7.58 2.68
C LYS A 87 -5.42 -7.13 3.37
N GLY A 88 -6.06 -6.09 2.81
CA GLY A 88 -7.24 -5.46 3.38
C GLY A 88 -8.41 -6.40 3.67
N SER A 89 -8.61 -7.45 2.86
CA SER A 89 -9.68 -8.42 3.05
C SER A 89 -9.51 -9.25 4.33
N VAL A 90 -8.26 -9.43 4.77
CA VAL A 90 -7.91 -10.12 6.04
C VAL A 90 -7.86 -9.12 7.19
N ILE A 91 -7.09 -8.03 7.03
CA ILE A 91 -6.79 -7.06 8.08
C ILE A 91 -8.05 -6.40 8.63
N ARG A 92 -9.06 -6.12 7.78
CA ARG A 92 -10.30 -5.48 8.25
C ARG A 92 -10.97 -6.22 9.42
N LYS A 93 -10.78 -7.55 9.51
CA LYS A 93 -11.40 -8.39 10.53
C LYS A 93 -10.89 -8.12 11.95
N ILE A 94 -9.68 -7.56 12.08
CA ILE A 94 -9.10 -7.20 13.40
C ILE A 94 -9.46 -5.79 13.86
N TYR A 95 -10.12 -4.99 13.02
CA TYR A 95 -10.58 -3.66 13.41
C TYR A 95 -11.85 -3.74 14.27
N PRO A 96 -12.03 -2.82 15.25
CA PRO A 96 -13.21 -2.80 16.14
C PRO A 96 -14.54 -2.76 15.39
N LYS A 97 -14.55 -2.14 14.22
CA LYS A 97 -15.62 -2.18 13.23
C LYS A 97 -14.96 -2.38 11.87
N HIS A 98 -15.27 -3.46 11.19
CA HIS A 98 -14.57 -3.89 9.98
C HIS A 98 -14.58 -2.84 8.86
N PHE A 99 -15.66 -2.05 8.71
CA PHE A 99 -15.75 -0.98 7.73
C PHE A 99 -14.86 0.24 8.01
N LEU A 100 -14.23 0.32 9.19
CA LEU A 100 -13.23 1.36 9.46
C LEU A 100 -11.93 1.10 8.68
N ARG A 101 -11.73 -0.13 8.19
CA ARG A 101 -10.62 -0.47 7.31
C ARG A 101 -11.11 -0.62 5.87
N LEU A 102 -11.23 0.52 5.16
CA LEU A 102 -11.51 0.50 3.72
C LEU A 102 -10.30 -0.01 2.93
N GLN A 103 -10.57 -0.70 1.83
CA GLN A 103 -9.57 -1.12 0.84
C GLN A 103 -9.90 -0.54 -0.53
N GLY A 104 -8.89 -0.41 -1.41
CA GLY A 104 -9.07 0.06 -2.78
C GLY A 104 -9.46 -1.06 -3.72
N ASP A 105 -8.80 -2.19 -3.55
CA ASP A 105 -8.86 -3.39 -4.36
C ASP A 105 -9.05 -4.62 -3.46
N ILE A 106 -9.50 -5.71 -4.04
CA ILE A 106 -9.62 -7.02 -3.40
C ILE A 106 -8.49 -7.87 -3.97
N ASP A 107 -7.50 -8.19 -3.12
CA ASP A 107 -6.36 -9.01 -3.50
C ASP A 107 -6.64 -10.47 -3.19
N VAL A 108 -6.48 -11.35 -4.18
CA VAL A 108 -6.67 -12.79 -4.06
C VAL A 108 -5.50 -13.53 -4.70
N LEU A 109 -4.87 -14.44 -3.96
CA LEU A 109 -3.81 -15.31 -4.47
C LEU A 109 -4.42 -16.65 -4.87
N VAL A 110 -4.08 -17.13 -6.07
CA VAL A 110 -4.35 -18.50 -6.53
C VAL A 110 -3.03 -19.20 -6.86
N ARG A 111 -3.07 -20.53 -7.00
CA ARG A 111 -1.88 -21.26 -7.48
C ARG A 111 -1.58 -20.88 -8.92
N GLU A 112 -0.31 -20.75 -9.27
CA GLU A 112 0.12 -20.38 -10.62
C GLU A 112 -0.50 -21.31 -11.70
N LYS A 113 -0.58 -22.61 -11.44
CA LYS A 113 -1.22 -23.59 -12.34
C LYS A 113 -2.70 -23.34 -12.59
N ASP A 114 -3.39 -22.66 -11.69
CA ASP A 114 -4.84 -22.45 -11.74
C ASP A 114 -5.21 -21.04 -12.30
N ILE A 115 -4.22 -20.20 -12.65
CA ILE A 115 -4.45 -18.80 -13.08
C ILE A 115 -5.34 -18.71 -14.33
N ASP A 116 -5.15 -19.58 -15.31
CA ASP A 116 -5.93 -19.59 -16.55
C ASP A 116 -7.37 -20.01 -16.29
N LEU A 117 -7.57 -21.03 -15.44
CA LEU A 117 -8.90 -21.48 -15.03
C LEU A 117 -9.61 -20.39 -14.24
N ALA A 118 -8.94 -19.78 -13.25
CA ALA A 118 -9.47 -18.69 -12.45
C ALA A 118 -9.86 -17.48 -13.32
N THR A 119 -9.01 -17.12 -14.29
CA THR A 119 -9.32 -16.06 -15.26
C THR A 119 -10.58 -16.38 -16.05
N LYS A 120 -10.67 -17.59 -16.60
CA LYS A 120 -11.80 -18.02 -17.41
C LYS A 120 -13.13 -17.99 -16.63
N VAL A 121 -13.16 -18.52 -15.41
CA VAL A 121 -14.39 -18.56 -14.62
C VAL A 121 -14.83 -17.16 -14.18
N LEU A 122 -13.90 -16.27 -13.82
CA LEU A 122 -14.21 -14.88 -13.49
C LEU A 122 -14.79 -14.14 -14.69
N VAL A 123 -14.22 -14.29 -15.90
CA VAL A 123 -14.78 -13.67 -17.12
C VAL A 123 -16.19 -14.20 -17.41
N ASN A 124 -16.43 -15.50 -17.25
CA ASN A 124 -17.75 -16.10 -17.45
C ASN A 124 -18.81 -15.58 -16.44
N GLU A 125 -18.37 -15.20 -15.23
CA GLU A 125 -19.20 -14.60 -14.18
C GLU A 125 -19.33 -13.07 -14.34
N GLY A 126 -18.86 -12.51 -15.46
CA GLY A 126 -19.04 -11.12 -15.82
C GLY A 126 -17.97 -10.16 -15.28
N TYR A 127 -16.84 -10.66 -14.80
CA TYR A 127 -15.68 -9.82 -14.48
C TYR A 127 -14.99 -9.38 -15.78
N GLN A 128 -14.71 -8.10 -15.89
CA GLN A 128 -13.95 -7.54 -17.02
C GLN A 128 -12.46 -7.63 -16.70
N GLN A 129 -11.72 -8.39 -17.51
CA GLN A 129 -10.28 -8.49 -17.38
C GLN A 129 -9.61 -7.20 -17.84
N GLY A 130 -8.77 -6.64 -16.99
CA GLY A 130 -7.94 -5.46 -17.24
C GLY A 130 -6.51 -5.83 -17.62
N TYR A 131 -5.54 -5.14 -17.02
CA TYR A 131 -4.12 -5.37 -17.30
C TYR A 131 -3.62 -6.66 -16.63
N ALA A 132 -2.82 -7.44 -17.40
CA ALA A 132 -2.05 -8.54 -16.86
C ALA A 132 -0.62 -8.07 -16.57
N TRP A 133 -0.24 -8.11 -15.29
CA TRP A 133 1.11 -7.80 -14.81
C TRP A 133 1.89 -9.10 -14.58
N LEU A 134 3.19 -9.01 -14.31
CA LEU A 134 4.04 -10.20 -14.08
C LEU A 134 3.64 -11.02 -12.84
N HIS A 135 2.84 -10.50 -11.93
CA HIS A 135 2.50 -11.16 -10.68
C HIS A 135 1.00 -11.16 -10.36
N HIS A 136 0.18 -10.40 -11.10
CA HIS A 136 -1.28 -10.39 -10.95
C HIS A 136 -1.98 -9.99 -12.25
N ILE A 137 -3.27 -10.29 -12.33
CA ILE A 137 -4.20 -9.85 -13.37
C ILE A 137 -5.27 -9.00 -12.69
N GLU A 138 -5.53 -7.81 -13.23
CA GLU A 138 -6.59 -6.92 -12.75
C GLU A 138 -7.95 -7.34 -13.34
N PHE A 139 -8.98 -7.32 -12.52
CA PHE A 139 -10.37 -7.52 -12.90
C PHE A 139 -11.24 -6.40 -12.35
N GLN A 140 -12.30 -6.07 -13.07
CA GLN A 140 -13.27 -5.06 -12.65
C GLN A 140 -14.69 -5.60 -12.75
N LYS A 141 -15.49 -5.36 -11.70
CA LYS A 141 -16.94 -5.62 -11.70
C LYS A 141 -17.62 -4.59 -10.79
N ASN A 142 -18.76 -4.01 -11.25
CA ASN A 142 -19.54 -3.03 -10.47
C ASN A 142 -18.71 -1.86 -9.89
N ASN A 143 -17.77 -1.31 -10.67
CA ASN A 143 -16.83 -0.26 -10.26
C ASN A 143 -15.88 -0.65 -9.12
N MET A 144 -15.75 -1.93 -8.79
CA MET A 144 -14.77 -2.46 -7.85
C MET A 144 -13.65 -3.17 -8.59
N ILE A 145 -12.45 -3.10 -8.04
CA ILE A 145 -11.24 -3.70 -8.60
C ILE A 145 -10.87 -4.91 -7.77
N MET A 146 -10.48 -5.99 -8.46
CA MET A 146 -9.87 -7.18 -7.88
C MET A 146 -8.53 -7.43 -8.57
N GLU A 147 -7.49 -7.75 -7.79
CA GLU A 147 -6.22 -8.24 -8.28
C GLU A 147 -6.08 -9.73 -8.01
N LEU A 148 -6.04 -10.52 -9.10
CA LEU A 148 -5.82 -11.95 -9.04
C LEU A 148 -4.32 -12.23 -9.12
N HIS A 149 -3.72 -12.51 -7.98
CA HIS A 149 -2.30 -12.78 -7.84
C HIS A 149 -1.98 -14.25 -8.10
N HIS A 150 -0.85 -14.51 -8.73
CA HIS A 150 -0.20 -15.84 -8.79
C HIS A 150 1.20 -15.81 -8.16
N HIS A 151 1.73 -14.61 -7.91
CA HIS A 151 2.92 -14.36 -7.08
C HIS A 151 2.67 -13.16 -6.17
N LEU A 152 3.26 -13.16 -4.97
CA LEU A 152 3.11 -12.05 -4.00
C LEU A 152 3.89 -10.80 -4.40
N PHE A 153 5.01 -10.98 -5.11
CA PHE A 153 5.87 -9.88 -5.56
C PHE A 153 6.25 -10.04 -7.03
N LYS A 154 6.52 -8.90 -7.69
CA LYS A 154 6.95 -8.85 -9.09
C LYS A 154 8.26 -9.59 -9.34
N ASP A 155 9.19 -9.51 -8.40
CA ASP A 155 10.45 -10.25 -8.38
C ASP A 155 10.38 -11.30 -7.27
N PRO A 156 10.24 -12.58 -7.61
CA PRO A 156 10.16 -13.64 -6.61
C PRO A 156 11.43 -13.77 -5.75
N LYS A 157 12.59 -13.31 -6.25
CA LYS A 157 13.86 -13.34 -5.51
C LYS A 157 14.02 -12.17 -4.54
N GLN A 158 13.13 -11.18 -4.60
CA GLN A 158 13.10 -10.11 -3.63
C GLN A 158 12.98 -10.67 -2.22
N TRP A 159 13.53 -9.98 -1.25
CA TRP A 159 13.51 -10.42 0.16
C TRP A 159 14.14 -11.81 0.36
N ASN A 160 15.30 -12.04 -0.30
CA ASN A 160 16.05 -13.29 -0.22
C ASN A 160 15.25 -14.53 -0.64
N GLY A 161 14.23 -14.34 -1.50
CA GLY A 161 13.40 -15.44 -1.97
C GLY A 161 12.35 -15.95 -0.96
N TYR A 162 12.17 -15.28 0.17
CA TYR A 162 11.28 -15.69 1.25
C TYR A 162 9.82 -15.94 0.79
N PHE A 163 9.36 -15.19 -0.22
CA PHE A 163 7.99 -15.25 -0.71
C PHE A 163 7.83 -16.06 -2.02
N VAL A 164 8.81 -16.90 -2.38
CA VAL A 164 8.75 -17.71 -3.61
C VAL A 164 7.70 -18.81 -3.51
N SER A 165 7.58 -19.46 -2.34
CA SER A 165 6.67 -20.59 -2.11
C SER A 165 5.57 -20.26 -1.09
N PRO A 166 4.67 -19.29 -1.37
CA PRO A 166 3.70 -18.83 -0.37
C PRO A 166 2.74 -19.90 0.10
N TRP A 167 2.48 -20.92 -0.73
CA TRP A 167 1.57 -22.00 -0.41
C TRP A 167 2.10 -22.99 0.64
N GLU A 168 3.40 -23.01 0.93
CA GLU A 168 3.99 -23.78 2.04
C GLU A 168 3.59 -23.22 3.41
N HIS A 169 3.20 -21.94 3.46
CA HIS A 169 2.71 -21.21 4.64
C HIS A 169 1.19 -21.09 4.67
N ALA A 170 0.48 -21.84 3.82
CA ALA A 170 -0.96 -21.77 3.71
C ALA A 170 -1.64 -22.81 4.61
N LEU A 171 -2.52 -22.34 5.48
CA LEU A 171 -3.37 -23.13 6.36
C LEU A 171 -4.77 -23.18 5.77
N LYS A 172 -5.34 -24.39 5.67
CA LYS A 172 -6.71 -24.58 5.16
C LYS A 172 -7.72 -24.00 6.15
N VAL A 173 -8.62 -23.17 5.66
CA VAL A 173 -9.72 -22.57 6.43
C VAL A 173 -11.02 -23.33 6.17
N GLU A 174 -11.41 -23.43 4.90
CA GLU A 174 -12.68 -24.04 4.47
C GLU A 174 -12.54 -24.47 2.99
N GLU A 175 -13.21 -25.54 2.56
CA GLU A 175 -13.22 -26.04 1.18
C GLU A 175 -11.91 -25.79 0.39
N HIS A 176 -11.88 -24.74 -0.42
CA HIS A 176 -10.72 -24.29 -1.19
C HIS A 176 -10.15 -22.96 -0.68
N GLU A 177 -10.67 -22.41 0.43
CA GLU A 177 -10.13 -21.21 1.07
C GLU A 177 -8.97 -21.56 2.00
N TYR A 178 -7.87 -20.84 1.84
CA TYR A 178 -6.69 -20.92 2.68
C TYR A 178 -6.39 -19.53 3.28
N LYS A 179 -5.60 -19.48 4.34
CA LYS A 179 -4.98 -18.28 4.89
C LYS A 179 -3.50 -18.53 5.12
N PHE A 180 -2.70 -17.50 5.17
CA PHE A 180 -1.32 -17.65 5.66
C PHE A 180 -1.30 -17.92 7.17
N ASP A 181 -0.26 -18.61 7.64
CA ASP A 181 0.07 -18.60 9.06
C ASP A 181 0.34 -17.15 9.51
N ASP A 182 0.16 -16.90 10.81
CA ASP A 182 0.15 -15.53 11.34
C ASP A 182 1.51 -14.83 11.16
N ILE A 183 2.63 -15.56 11.29
CA ILE A 183 3.97 -14.99 11.12
C ILE A 183 4.21 -14.63 9.64
N TYR A 184 3.92 -15.55 8.74
CA TYR A 184 4.11 -15.30 7.31
C TYR A 184 3.22 -14.15 6.81
N PHE A 185 1.99 -14.06 7.32
CA PHE A 185 1.09 -12.95 7.01
C PHE A 185 1.67 -11.59 7.47
N VAL A 186 2.15 -11.51 8.70
CA VAL A 186 2.79 -10.28 9.22
C VAL A 186 4.03 -9.94 8.39
N MET A 187 4.86 -10.93 8.07
CA MET A 187 6.06 -10.71 7.23
C MET A 187 5.69 -10.22 5.83
N TYR A 188 4.63 -10.75 5.24
CA TYR A 188 4.12 -10.27 3.95
C TYR A 188 3.69 -8.80 4.01
N GLU A 189 2.95 -8.39 5.04
CA GLU A 189 2.53 -6.99 5.21
C GLU A 189 3.72 -6.04 5.45
N ILE A 190 4.73 -6.45 6.24
CA ILE A 190 5.98 -5.69 6.44
C ILE A 190 6.72 -5.52 5.11
N ALA A 191 6.92 -6.59 4.35
CA ALA A 191 7.61 -6.55 3.06
C ALA A 191 6.82 -5.74 2.01
N HIS A 192 5.49 -5.85 2.03
CA HIS A 192 4.61 -5.07 1.17
C HIS A 192 4.68 -3.56 1.48
N LEU A 193 4.68 -3.18 2.76
CA LEU A 193 4.89 -1.79 3.16
C LEU A 193 6.28 -1.28 2.76
N ALA A 194 7.34 -2.09 2.97
CA ALA A 194 8.69 -1.75 2.54
C ALA A 194 8.80 -1.55 1.02
N LYS A 195 8.10 -2.37 0.22
CA LYS A 195 7.98 -2.20 -1.25
C LYS A 195 7.38 -0.83 -1.60
N HIS A 196 6.31 -0.42 -0.90
CA HIS A 196 5.70 0.89 -1.13
C HIS A 196 6.67 2.04 -0.80
N PHE A 197 7.36 1.99 0.34
CA PHE A 197 8.38 2.98 0.69
C PHE A 197 9.51 3.05 -0.35
N LYS A 198 10.02 1.92 -0.85
CA LYS A 198 11.03 1.88 -1.94
C LYS A 198 10.49 2.43 -3.27
N GLY A 199 9.18 2.52 -3.44
CA GLY A 199 8.49 3.04 -4.63
C GLY A 199 7.99 4.46 -4.45
N ASP A 200 6.73 4.56 -4.17
CA ASP A 200 5.97 5.82 -4.22
C ASP A 200 5.73 6.44 -2.83
N GLY A 201 6.10 5.73 -1.76
CA GLY A 201 5.82 6.08 -0.37
C GLY A 201 4.53 5.43 0.15
N ALA A 202 4.29 5.56 1.44
CA ALA A 202 3.08 5.09 2.10
C ALA A 202 2.60 6.08 3.16
N GLY A 203 1.29 6.15 3.36
CA GLY A 203 0.67 6.99 4.36
C GLY A 203 0.49 6.31 5.71
N ILE A 204 -0.41 6.87 6.51
CA ILE A 204 -0.63 6.48 7.92
C ILE A 204 -1.34 5.12 8.04
N ARG A 205 -2.25 4.79 7.13
CA ARG A 205 -3.15 3.62 7.24
C ARG A 205 -2.44 2.29 7.54
N PRO A 206 -1.33 1.91 6.88
CA PRO A 206 -0.61 0.68 7.22
C PRO A 206 -0.12 0.61 8.68
N PHE A 207 0.21 1.75 9.28
CA PHE A 207 0.65 1.80 10.68
C PHE A 207 -0.52 1.56 11.66
N ILE A 208 -1.74 1.96 11.30
CA ILE A 208 -2.94 1.56 12.05
C ILE A 208 -3.16 0.05 11.91
N ASP A 209 -2.96 -0.51 10.71
CA ASP A 209 -3.03 -1.96 10.48
C ASP A 209 -2.05 -2.70 11.40
N PHE A 210 -0.77 -2.27 11.45
CA PHE A 210 0.24 -2.86 12.35
C PHE A 210 -0.08 -2.66 13.83
N TYR A 211 -0.61 -1.49 14.22
CA TYR A 211 -1.04 -1.29 15.60
C TYR A 211 -2.07 -2.34 16.03
N TYR A 212 -3.10 -2.60 15.21
CA TYR A 212 -4.08 -3.63 15.53
C TYR A 212 -3.50 -5.04 15.46
N MET A 213 -2.67 -5.36 14.47
CA MET A 213 -2.01 -6.67 14.37
C MET A 213 -1.12 -6.97 15.58
N PHE A 214 -0.32 -5.99 16.01
CA PHE A 214 0.62 -6.16 17.12
C PHE A 214 -0.02 -5.99 18.51
N ASN A 215 -1.27 -5.55 18.59
CA ASN A 215 -1.97 -5.41 19.84
C ASN A 215 -2.65 -6.73 20.32
N ASP A 216 -2.59 -7.79 19.52
CA ASP A 216 -2.98 -9.13 19.94
C ASP A 216 -1.92 -9.70 20.91
N ASP A 217 -2.38 -10.29 22.03
CA ASP A 217 -1.49 -10.87 23.05
C ASP A 217 -0.80 -12.16 22.59
N LYS A 218 -1.21 -12.73 21.47
CA LYS A 218 -0.64 -13.95 20.89
C LYS A 218 0.53 -13.68 19.94
N VAL A 219 0.89 -12.41 19.72
CA VAL A 219 1.96 -12.04 18.77
C VAL A 219 3.32 -12.49 19.29
N ASP A 220 4.00 -13.32 18.48
CA ASP A 220 5.37 -13.75 18.74
C ASP A 220 6.36 -12.74 18.13
N PHE A 221 6.65 -11.67 18.89
CA PHE A 221 7.55 -10.60 18.45
C PHE A 221 8.97 -11.09 18.20
N GLU A 222 9.45 -12.10 18.93
CA GLU A 222 10.80 -12.65 18.76
C GLU A 222 10.91 -13.38 17.42
N ASN A 223 9.90 -14.18 17.10
CA ASN A 223 9.87 -14.87 15.80
C ASN A 223 9.74 -13.87 14.63
N ILE A 224 8.86 -12.87 14.74
CA ILE A 224 8.74 -11.81 13.73
C ILE A 224 10.07 -11.09 13.52
N LYS A 225 10.80 -10.77 14.60
CA LYS A 225 12.12 -10.13 14.51
C LYS A 225 13.14 -11.04 13.80
N ASN A 226 13.17 -12.32 14.16
CA ASN A 226 14.07 -13.29 13.56
C ASN A 226 13.78 -13.46 12.04
N GLU A 227 12.51 -13.55 11.66
CA GLU A 227 12.12 -13.63 10.25
C GLU A 227 12.43 -12.33 9.49
N ALA A 228 12.19 -11.17 10.11
CA ALA A 228 12.54 -9.88 9.51
C ALA A 228 14.05 -9.75 9.26
N ASN A 229 14.88 -10.26 10.17
CA ASN A 229 16.33 -10.29 9.99
C ASN A 229 16.75 -11.17 8.80
N LYS A 230 16.17 -12.36 8.63
CA LYS A 230 16.45 -13.26 7.49
C LYS A 230 16.25 -12.58 6.12
N ILE A 231 15.29 -11.67 6.03
CA ILE A 231 14.98 -10.96 4.79
C ILE A 231 15.55 -9.53 4.71
N GLY A 232 16.36 -9.13 5.71
CA GLY A 232 17.00 -7.81 5.77
C GLY A 232 16.02 -6.65 6.05
N LEU A 233 14.93 -6.91 6.76
CA LEU A 233 13.92 -5.91 7.14
C LEU A 233 13.85 -5.64 8.65
N GLU A 234 14.85 -6.03 9.44
CA GLU A 234 14.86 -5.80 10.90
C GLU A 234 14.80 -4.30 11.24
N ASN A 235 15.62 -3.46 10.58
CA ASN A 235 15.59 -2.01 10.80
C ASN A 235 14.25 -1.40 10.37
N PHE A 236 13.64 -1.91 9.30
CA PHE A 236 12.34 -1.46 8.86
C PHE A 236 11.23 -1.85 9.86
N LEU A 237 11.26 -3.07 10.39
CA LEU A 237 10.36 -3.50 11.47
C LEU A 237 10.51 -2.61 12.70
N ASN A 238 11.76 -2.32 13.12
CA ASN A 238 12.02 -1.39 14.22
C ASN A 238 11.42 0.00 13.95
N SER A 239 11.48 0.48 12.70
CA SER A 239 10.87 1.76 12.33
C SER A 239 9.34 1.74 12.42
N ILE A 240 8.70 0.62 12.11
CA ILE A 240 7.25 0.43 12.30
C ILE A 240 6.90 0.57 13.79
N TYR A 241 7.64 -0.09 14.70
CA TYR A 241 7.43 0.04 16.14
C TYR A 241 7.58 1.48 16.62
N ASN A 242 8.58 2.23 16.12
CA ASN A 242 8.76 3.64 16.45
C ASN A 242 7.56 4.50 16.03
N VAL A 243 7.03 4.28 14.81
CA VAL A 243 5.89 5.05 14.31
C VAL A 243 4.59 4.72 15.06
N ILE A 244 4.32 3.44 15.32
CA ILE A 244 3.12 3.06 16.10
C ILE A 244 3.25 3.47 17.57
N GLY A 245 4.46 3.47 18.14
CA GLY A 245 4.75 4.04 19.45
C GLY A 245 4.48 5.54 19.49
N TYR A 246 4.94 6.28 18.47
CA TYR A 246 4.72 7.73 18.36
C TYR A 246 3.23 8.09 18.27
N PHE A 247 2.48 7.43 17.38
CA PHE A 247 1.07 7.79 17.12
C PHE A 247 0.10 7.21 18.14
N PHE A 248 0.35 6.01 18.66
CA PHE A 248 -0.65 5.24 19.39
C PHE A 248 -0.20 4.80 20.79
N GLY A 249 1.04 5.16 21.20
CA GLY A 249 1.57 4.76 22.52
C GLY A 249 1.86 3.26 22.64
N PHE A 250 2.20 2.59 21.53
CA PHE A 250 2.52 1.15 21.54
C PHE A 250 3.80 0.87 22.32
N ASP A 251 3.75 -0.06 23.29
CA ASP A 251 4.83 -0.39 24.23
C ASP A 251 5.00 -1.90 24.50
N LYS A 252 4.31 -2.77 23.73
CA LYS A 252 4.35 -4.23 23.93
C LYS A 252 5.71 -4.88 23.64
N VAL A 253 6.59 -4.21 22.93
CA VAL A 253 7.95 -4.67 22.60
C VAL A 253 8.96 -3.55 22.79
N LYS A 254 10.15 -3.90 23.29
CA LYS A 254 11.27 -2.94 23.33
C LYS A 254 11.83 -2.74 21.93
N TYR A 255 11.92 -1.49 21.49
CA TYR A 255 12.50 -1.12 20.22
C TYR A 255 13.54 -0.01 20.37
N GLN A 256 14.46 0.07 19.41
CA GLN A 256 15.49 1.10 19.42
C GLN A 256 14.92 2.41 18.86
N PRO A 257 15.04 3.53 19.58
CA PRO A 257 14.64 4.82 19.05
C PRO A 257 15.38 5.15 17.75
N ILE A 258 14.66 5.66 16.76
CA ILE A 258 15.26 6.16 15.52
C ILE A 258 15.50 7.67 15.61
N THR A 259 16.65 8.11 15.09
CA THR A 259 17.10 9.51 15.17
C THR A 259 16.19 10.46 14.38
N TYR A 260 15.78 10.02 13.19
CA TYR A 260 15.00 10.82 12.24
C TYR A 260 13.48 10.54 12.33
N LEU A 261 12.95 10.18 13.52
CA LEU A 261 11.53 9.84 13.70
C LEU A 261 10.59 10.97 13.24
N ASN A 262 10.89 12.21 13.61
CA ASN A 262 10.05 13.35 13.23
C ASN A 262 9.98 13.55 11.71
N ASP A 263 11.13 13.42 11.03
CA ASP A 263 11.20 13.47 9.57
C ASP A 263 10.45 12.32 8.93
N TYR A 264 10.57 11.11 9.50
CA TYR A 264 9.88 9.93 9.01
C TYR A 264 8.35 10.06 9.14
N VAL A 265 7.87 10.53 10.29
CA VAL A 265 6.45 10.84 10.54
C VAL A 265 5.93 11.88 9.55
N GLU A 266 6.69 12.95 9.29
CA GLU A 266 6.30 13.95 8.32
C GLU A 266 6.23 13.40 6.88
N ILE A 267 7.18 12.55 6.48
CA ILE A 267 7.15 11.85 5.20
C ILE A 267 5.88 10.99 5.07
N ILE A 268 5.52 10.24 6.11
CA ILE A 268 4.31 9.40 6.15
C ILE A 268 3.05 10.26 6.00
N ILE A 269 2.91 11.32 6.79
CA ILE A 269 1.74 12.21 6.73
C ILE A 269 1.60 12.85 5.35
N GLN A 270 2.71 13.27 4.75
CA GLN A 270 2.70 13.95 3.44
C GLN A 270 2.55 12.99 2.25
N SER A 271 2.85 11.70 2.40
CA SER A 271 2.80 10.73 1.29
C SER A 271 1.36 10.38 0.86
N GLY A 272 0.36 10.49 1.74
CA GLY A 272 -0.98 9.99 1.44
C GLY A 272 -1.02 8.48 1.23
N THR A 273 -2.20 7.92 0.96
CA THR A 273 -2.41 6.46 0.95
C THR A 273 -1.56 5.71 -0.09
N HIS A 274 -1.30 6.32 -1.25
CA HIS A 274 -0.65 5.65 -2.39
C HIS A 274 0.61 6.37 -2.87
N GLY A 275 1.19 7.26 -2.07
CA GLY A 275 2.32 8.07 -2.50
C GLY A 275 2.02 9.00 -3.68
N HIS A 276 0.79 8.97 -4.20
CA HIS A 276 0.32 9.82 -5.30
C HIS A 276 -0.03 11.23 -4.88
N SER A 277 0.57 11.71 -3.79
CA SER A 277 0.33 13.09 -3.45
C SER A 277 0.78 13.99 -4.61
N LYS A 278 0.00 15.02 -4.88
CA LYS A 278 0.38 16.13 -5.77
C LYS A 278 1.65 16.84 -5.28
N ASN A 279 2.31 16.30 -4.27
CA ASN A 279 3.44 16.86 -3.53
C ASN A 279 4.78 16.38 -4.07
N SER A 280 5.82 17.17 -3.82
CA SER A 280 7.23 16.91 -4.15
C SER A 280 7.79 15.60 -3.59
N ASN A 281 7.18 15.05 -2.54
CA ASN A 281 7.62 13.84 -1.83
C ASN A 281 7.69 12.58 -2.69
N TYR A 282 6.79 12.40 -3.66
CA TYR A 282 6.88 11.30 -4.62
C TYR A 282 8.26 11.20 -5.29
N TYR A 283 8.77 12.34 -5.77
CA TYR A 283 10.09 12.38 -6.41
C TYR A 283 11.22 12.22 -5.39
N ALA A 284 11.06 12.78 -4.18
CA ALA A 284 12.04 12.65 -3.12
C ALA A 284 12.16 11.20 -2.65
N ASN A 285 11.04 10.49 -2.43
CA ASN A 285 11.02 9.08 -2.07
C ASN A 285 11.72 8.21 -3.12
N ARG A 286 11.39 8.38 -4.41
CA ARG A 286 12.02 7.61 -5.49
C ARG A 286 13.50 7.89 -5.67
N LEU A 287 13.95 9.11 -5.37
CA LEU A 287 15.36 9.48 -5.45
C LEU A 287 16.14 9.04 -4.22
N ALA A 288 15.52 9.07 -3.04
CA ALA A 288 16.12 8.63 -1.80
C ALA A 288 16.27 7.09 -1.74
N GLY A 289 15.22 6.36 -2.13
CA GLY A 289 15.20 4.89 -2.10
C GLY A 289 16.09 4.20 -3.15
N LYS A 290 16.70 4.95 -4.07
CA LYS A 290 17.62 4.40 -5.08
C LYS A 290 18.96 5.11 -5.02
N LYS A 291 20.06 4.34 -4.96
CA LYS A 291 21.43 4.86 -5.16
C LYS A 291 21.66 5.28 -6.63
N GLN A 292 20.74 6.03 -7.24
CA GLN A 292 20.87 6.50 -8.62
C GLN A 292 21.25 7.99 -8.65
N SER A 293 22.21 8.33 -9.53
CA SER A 293 22.49 9.75 -9.81
C SER A 293 21.28 10.42 -10.45
N LYS A 294 21.10 11.73 -10.20
CA LYS A 294 20.04 12.56 -10.81
C LYS A 294 20.00 12.39 -12.32
N PHE A 295 21.17 12.34 -12.96
CA PHE A 295 21.32 12.17 -14.40
C PHE A 295 20.72 10.83 -14.89
N LYS A 296 21.00 9.74 -14.18
CA LYS A 296 20.45 8.41 -14.49
C LYS A 296 18.92 8.37 -14.31
N PHE A 297 18.39 9.09 -13.32
CA PHE A 297 16.94 9.23 -13.12
C PHE A 297 16.29 9.97 -14.31
N TYR A 298 16.87 11.10 -14.76
CA TYR A 298 16.36 11.82 -15.92
C TYR A 298 16.46 11.01 -17.22
N LEU A 299 17.57 10.29 -17.41
CA LEU A 299 17.73 9.39 -18.55
C LEU A 299 16.68 8.28 -18.58
N THR A 300 16.40 7.64 -17.44
CA THR A 300 15.37 6.57 -17.38
C THR A 300 13.95 7.12 -17.53
N ALA A 301 13.70 8.37 -17.14
CA ALA A 301 12.44 9.05 -17.37
C ALA A 301 12.23 9.45 -18.84
N LEU A 302 13.29 9.91 -19.52
CA LEU A 302 13.27 10.27 -20.94
C LEU A 302 13.26 9.03 -21.84
N PHE A 303 14.04 8.01 -21.46
CA PHE A 303 14.24 6.78 -22.23
C PHE A 303 13.79 5.55 -21.42
N PRO A 304 12.47 5.37 -21.22
CA PRO A 304 11.96 4.17 -20.56
C PRO A 304 12.23 2.92 -21.39
N SER A 305 12.24 1.76 -20.73
CA SER A 305 12.41 0.47 -21.41
C SER A 305 11.32 0.24 -22.47
N HIS A 306 11.58 -0.69 -23.41
CA HIS A 306 10.64 -1.05 -24.45
C HIS A 306 9.28 -1.51 -23.90
N GLU A 307 9.29 -2.32 -22.84
CA GLU A 307 8.09 -2.78 -22.16
C GLU A 307 7.30 -1.62 -21.53
N LYS A 308 7.98 -0.70 -20.86
CA LYS A 308 7.32 0.50 -20.30
C LYS A 308 6.72 1.40 -21.39
N MET A 309 7.36 1.50 -22.54
CA MET A 309 6.81 2.24 -23.68
C MET A 309 5.53 1.60 -24.21
N LYS A 310 5.47 0.28 -24.30
CA LYS A 310 4.25 -0.45 -24.69
C LYS A 310 3.11 -0.25 -23.71
N LEU A 311 3.40 -0.21 -22.40
CA LEU A 311 2.42 0.10 -21.36
C LEU A 311 1.89 1.54 -21.45
N MET A 312 2.78 2.50 -21.73
CA MET A 312 2.41 3.92 -21.84
C MET A 312 1.71 4.28 -23.15
N TYR A 313 1.97 3.51 -24.19
CA TYR A 313 1.45 3.67 -25.54
C TYR A 313 0.96 2.31 -26.06
N PRO A 314 -0.24 1.85 -25.66
CA PRO A 314 -0.77 0.51 -25.97
C PRO A 314 -0.80 0.19 -27.48
N TYR A 315 -0.92 1.21 -28.35
CA TYR A 315 -0.88 1.01 -29.80
C TYR A 315 0.44 0.43 -30.31
N LEU A 316 1.53 0.51 -29.53
CA LEU A 316 2.82 -0.10 -29.88
C LEU A 316 2.80 -1.64 -29.87
N ASN A 317 1.84 -2.25 -29.18
CA ASN A 317 1.64 -3.70 -29.23
C ASN A 317 1.12 -4.12 -30.63
N LYS A 318 0.28 -3.28 -31.23
CA LYS A 318 -0.33 -3.55 -32.54
C LYS A 318 0.55 -3.04 -33.71
N TYR A 319 1.25 -1.92 -33.49
CA TYR A 319 2.06 -1.24 -34.51
C TYR A 319 3.48 -0.94 -34.01
N PRO A 320 4.38 -1.95 -33.92
CA PRO A 320 5.74 -1.77 -33.35
C PRO A 320 6.59 -0.77 -34.15
N ILE A 321 6.31 -0.61 -35.47
CA ILE A 321 7.02 0.33 -36.33
C ILE A 321 6.90 1.79 -35.89
N LEU A 322 5.88 2.13 -35.10
CA LEU A 322 5.67 3.47 -34.53
C LEU A 322 6.51 3.77 -33.28
N TYR A 323 7.37 2.83 -32.85
CA TYR A 323 8.18 3.00 -31.66
C TYR A 323 9.10 4.24 -31.68
N PRO A 324 9.83 4.55 -32.79
CA PRO A 324 10.62 5.78 -32.83
C PRO A 324 9.77 7.05 -32.70
N TRP A 325 8.60 7.07 -33.30
CA TRP A 325 7.66 8.18 -33.19
C TRP A 325 7.14 8.36 -31.77
N ALA A 326 6.74 7.29 -31.11
CA ALA A 326 6.32 7.32 -29.71
C ALA A 326 7.42 7.86 -28.79
N ARG A 327 8.70 7.54 -29.07
CA ARG A 327 9.84 8.12 -28.32
C ARG A 327 9.96 9.62 -28.55
N ILE A 328 9.84 10.11 -29.76
CA ILE A 328 9.88 11.55 -30.08
C ILE A 328 8.73 12.26 -29.35
N CYS A 329 7.50 11.75 -29.47
CA CYS A 329 6.33 12.31 -28.76
C CYS A 329 6.54 12.37 -27.26
N ARG A 330 7.16 11.34 -26.65
CA ARG A 330 7.49 11.35 -25.24
C ARG A 330 8.52 12.40 -24.87
N ILE A 331 9.60 12.53 -25.63
CA ILE A 331 10.63 13.56 -25.41
C ILE A 331 10.00 14.95 -25.50
N CYS A 332 9.22 15.23 -26.53
CA CYS A 332 8.47 16.48 -26.68
C CYS A 332 7.54 16.71 -25.47
N ARG A 333 6.74 15.71 -25.09
CA ARG A 333 5.88 15.79 -23.92
C ARG A 333 6.65 16.07 -22.63
N CYS A 334 7.82 15.45 -22.44
CA CYS A 334 8.69 15.73 -21.31
C CYS A 334 9.25 17.15 -21.36
N ILE A 335 9.57 17.72 -22.51
CA ILE A 335 10.06 19.08 -22.65
C ILE A 335 8.94 20.10 -22.42
N PHE A 336 7.77 19.92 -23.03
CA PHE A 336 6.67 20.90 -22.98
C PHE A 336 5.81 20.82 -21.72
N VAL A 337 5.68 19.64 -21.09
CA VAL A 337 4.93 19.47 -19.81
C VAL A 337 5.81 19.71 -18.60
N LYS A 338 7.13 19.77 -18.76
CA LYS A 338 8.13 19.87 -17.68
C LYS A 338 8.12 21.15 -16.86
N SER A 339 7.52 22.25 -17.29
CA SER A 339 7.57 23.46 -16.48
C SER A 339 6.93 23.27 -15.08
N LYS A 340 5.88 22.49 -14.97
CA LYS A 340 5.23 22.18 -13.67
C LYS A 340 5.96 21.09 -12.87
N ASP A 341 6.59 20.12 -13.52
CA ASP A 341 7.27 19.00 -12.84
C ASP A 341 8.73 19.35 -12.48
N VAL A 342 9.40 20.24 -13.23
CA VAL A 342 10.74 20.76 -12.87
C VAL A 342 10.69 21.53 -11.57
N ASN A 343 9.71 22.42 -11.38
CA ASN A 343 9.53 23.15 -10.12
C ASN A 343 9.25 22.23 -8.93
N LYS A 344 8.56 21.08 -9.16
CA LYS A 344 8.35 20.05 -8.13
C LYS A 344 9.63 19.29 -7.81
N ILE A 345 10.48 19.02 -8.80
CA ILE A 345 11.76 18.33 -8.62
C ILE A 345 12.76 19.25 -7.89
N GLU A 346 12.79 20.55 -8.21
CA GLU A 346 13.62 21.53 -7.49
C GLU A 346 13.17 21.69 -6.04
N LYS A 347 11.87 21.72 -5.78
CA LYS A 347 11.33 21.71 -4.42
C LYS A 347 11.67 20.42 -3.67
N ALA A 348 11.60 19.27 -4.37
CA ALA A 348 12.00 17.96 -3.84
C ALA A 348 13.50 17.88 -3.52
N GLN A 349 14.35 18.72 -4.13
CA GLN A 349 15.79 18.70 -3.86
C GLN A 349 16.14 19.07 -2.40
N LYS A 350 15.38 19.97 -1.79
CA LYS A 350 15.58 20.35 -0.37
C LYS A 350 15.24 19.19 0.57
N ASP A 351 14.31 18.34 0.17
CA ASP A 351 13.84 17.23 0.99
C ASP A 351 14.61 15.91 0.74
N ILE A 352 15.41 15.84 -0.35
CA ILE A 352 16.12 14.58 -0.72
C ILE A 352 17.10 14.13 0.38
N GLU A 353 17.84 15.07 0.97
CA GLU A 353 18.84 14.72 2.01
C GLU A 353 18.13 14.18 3.26
N ARG A 354 17.06 14.83 3.67
CA ARG A 354 16.21 14.40 4.78
C ARG A 354 15.64 12.99 4.54
N HIS A 355 15.07 12.75 3.35
CA HIS A 355 14.55 11.45 2.97
C HIS A 355 15.64 10.36 2.91
N LYS A 356 16.85 10.72 2.44
CA LYS A 356 17.98 9.77 2.43
C LYS A 356 18.36 9.33 3.83
N ASN A 357 18.48 10.26 4.78
CA ASN A 357 18.84 9.95 6.16
C ASN A 357 17.81 9.01 6.79
N VAL A 358 16.52 9.28 6.59
CA VAL A 358 15.44 8.38 7.05
C VAL A 358 15.56 7.00 6.39
N TYR A 359 15.73 6.93 5.05
CA TYR A 359 15.78 5.66 4.32
C TYR A 359 17.04 4.84 4.64
N ASP A 360 18.16 5.49 4.95
CA ASP A 360 19.38 4.83 5.42
C ASP A 360 19.13 4.21 6.82
N GLU A 361 18.53 4.98 7.76
CA GLU A 361 18.27 4.53 9.12
C GLU A 361 17.26 3.38 9.19
N ILE A 362 16.18 3.44 8.40
CA ILE A 362 15.18 2.36 8.36
C ILE A 362 15.59 1.16 7.47
N GLY A 363 16.81 1.17 6.90
CA GLY A 363 17.35 0.05 6.12
C GLY A 363 16.71 -0.16 4.74
N LEU A 364 16.05 0.83 4.16
CA LEU A 364 15.38 0.70 2.86
C LEU A 364 16.17 1.25 1.68
N ARG A 365 17.32 1.87 1.90
CA ARG A 365 18.16 2.37 0.83
C ARG A 365 19.03 1.26 0.23
N SER A 366 18.73 0.88 -1.02
CA SER A 366 19.46 -0.14 -1.80
C SER A 366 20.45 0.49 -2.77
#